data_65f37e96821b332e0f21cbb25753118d
#
_entry.id   65f37e96821b332e0f21cbb25753118d
#
_cell.length_a   1.000
_cell.length_b   1.000
_cell.length_c   1.000
_cell.angle_alpha   90.00
_cell.angle_beta   90.00
_cell.angle_gamma   90.00
#
_symmetry.space_group_name_H-M   'P 1'
#
loop_
_entity.id
_entity.type
_entity.pdbx_description
1 polymer ?
#
loop_
_entity_poly.entity_id
_entity_poly.type
_entity_poly.pdbx_seq_one_letter_code
_entity_poly.pdbx_strand_id
1 'polypeptide(L)'
;MRPSKLPSDAELLKKEAAGLSHAEIAAEFGVTRQAVTKRFNLMDRYARQEYRDVAKVLPWDLASLPAKDVIHNDESFMGLRAFVRQRMGAEVSVRSQLALRTFLNHLNAGEVLTLDPVQGVQWVKRDPQRDGPLAIRWPEGEPWDDRTDLFRFLPA
;
A
#
# COMPACT_ATOMS: atom_id res chain seq x y z
N MET A 1 7.49 31.98 -9.04
CA MET A 1 7.19 30.57 -9.37
C MET A 1 5.83 30.49 -10.05
N ARG A 2 5.77 29.96 -11.24
CA ARG A 2 4.48 29.81 -11.94
C ARG A 2 3.70 28.65 -11.31
N PRO A 3 2.40 28.83 -11.01
CA PRO A 3 1.59 27.73 -10.54
C PRO A 3 1.49 26.64 -11.61
N SER A 4 1.46 25.38 -11.17
CA SER A 4 1.28 24.24 -12.08
C SER A 4 -0.11 24.29 -12.69
N LYS A 5 -0.20 24.10 -14.01
CA LYS A 5 -1.47 23.98 -14.73
C LYS A 5 -2.09 22.59 -14.60
N LEU A 6 -1.33 21.63 -14.08
CA LEU A 6 -1.82 20.27 -13.88
C LEU A 6 -2.68 20.19 -12.62
N PRO A 7 -3.70 19.30 -12.63
CA PRO A 7 -4.52 19.07 -11.43
C PRO A 7 -3.74 18.27 -10.37
N SER A 8 -4.43 17.86 -9.32
CA SER A 8 -3.86 17.02 -8.27
C SER A 8 -3.43 15.64 -8.82
N ASP A 9 -2.53 14.98 -8.12
CA ASP A 9 -2.09 13.63 -8.47
C ASP A 9 -3.26 12.64 -8.53
N ALA A 10 -4.22 12.75 -7.60
CA ALA A 10 -5.40 11.91 -7.57
C ALA A 10 -6.25 12.06 -8.85
N GLU A 11 -6.43 13.28 -9.36
CA GLU A 11 -7.14 13.53 -10.62
C GLU A 11 -6.41 12.96 -11.82
N LEU A 12 -5.08 13.11 -11.86
CA LEU A 12 -4.27 12.56 -12.94
C LEU A 12 -4.36 11.03 -12.97
N LEU A 13 -4.33 10.39 -11.82
CA LEU A 13 -4.48 8.93 -11.72
C LEU A 13 -5.88 8.47 -12.15
N LYS A 14 -6.92 9.24 -11.83
CA LYS A 14 -8.28 8.95 -12.31
C LYS A 14 -8.36 8.99 -13.83
N LYS A 15 -7.73 9.97 -14.47
CA LYS A 15 -7.74 10.11 -15.92
C LYS A 15 -6.96 8.99 -16.60
N GLU A 16 -5.83 8.58 -16.04
CA GLU A 16 -5.08 7.41 -16.52
C GLU A 16 -5.93 6.13 -16.39
N ALA A 17 -6.61 5.95 -15.26
CA ALA A 17 -7.47 4.80 -15.02
C ALA A 17 -8.69 4.78 -15.98
N ALA A 18 -9.15 5.95 -16.43
CA ALA A 18 -10.20 6.08 -17.43
C ALA A 18 -9.74 5.79 -18.86
N GLY A 19 -8.45 5.48 -19.06
CA GLY A 19 -7.88 5.12 -20.36
C GLY A 19 -7.31 6.29 -21.16
N LEU A 20 -7.20 7.47 -20.56
CA LEU A 20 -6.60 8.63 -21.23
C LEU A 20 -5.08 8.49 -21.33
N SER A 21 -4.54 8.79 -22.50
CA SER A 21 -3.09 8.87 -22.70
C SER A 21 -2.51 10.14 -22.10
N HIS A 22 -1.20 10.18 -21.88
CA HIS A 22 -0.52 11.40 -21.41
C HIS A 22 -0.73 12.58 -22.37
N ALA A 23 -0.77 12.32 -23.68
CA ALA A 23 -1.04 13.34 -24.69
C ALA A 23 -2.47 13.92 -24.57
N GLU A 24 -3.46 13.05 -24.32
CA GLU A 24 -4.85 13.46 -24.10
C GLU A 24 -5.01 14.29 -22.84
N ILE A 25 -4.38 13.88 -21.75
CA ILE A 25 -4.36 14.63 -20.49
C ILE A 25 -3.69 15.98 -20.70
N ALA A 26 -2.56 16.02 -21.39
CA ALA A 26 -1.83 17.26 -21.70
C ALA A 26 -2.70 18.26 -22.47
N ALA A 27 -3.44 17.77 -23.48
CA ALA A 27 -4.34 18.60 -24.27
C ALA A 27 -5.45 19.21 -23.42
N GLU A 28 -5.99 18.46 -22.46
CA GLU A 28 -7.07 18.91 -21.57
C GLU A 28 -6.63 20.07 -20.68
N PHE A 29 -5.38 20.06 -20.20
CA PHE A 29 -4.85 21.08 -19.29
C PHE A 29 -3.96 22.12 -19.94
N GLY A 30 -3.80 22.08 -21.26
CA GLY A 30 -2.99 23.04 -22.01
C GLY A 30 -1.49 22.97 -21.69
N VAL A 31 -0.99 21.79 -21.42
CA VAL A 31 0.43 21.53 -21.11
C VAL A 31 1.03 20.55 -22.13
N THR A 32 2.34 20.31 -22.05
CA THR A 32 3.00 19.37 -22.94
C THR A 32 2.84 17.93 -22.41
N ARG A 33 2.90 16.94 -23.32
CA ARG A 33 2.95 15.53 -22.94
C ARG A 33 4.09 15.24 -21.98
N GLN A 34 5.25 15.87 -22.19
CA GLN A 34 6.42 15.70 -21.33
C GLN A 34 6.15 16.19 -19.91
N ALA A 35 5.39 17.27 -19.72
CA ALA A 35 5.01 17.75 -18.40
C ALA A 35 4.15 16.74 -17.64
N VAL A 36 3.22 16.07 -18.33
CA VAL A 36 2.39 15.02 -17.76
C VAL A 36 3.25 13.80 -17.38
N THR A 37 4.10 13.35 -18.30
CA THR A 37 5.00 12.22 -18.05
C THR A 37 5.93 12.48 -16.88
N LYS A 38 6.49 13.69 -16.78
CA LYS A 38 7.33 14.10 -15.65
C LYS A 38 6.58 14.03 -14.33
N ARG A 39 5.32 14.46 -14.32
CA ARG A 39 4.49 14.41 -13.11
C ARG A 39 4.25 12.96 -12.65
N PHE A 40 3.91 12.04 -13.57
CA PHE A 40 3.76 10.63 -13.25
C PHE A 40 5.05 10.00 -12.72
N ASN A 41 6.21 10.37 -13.30
CA ASN A 41 7.50 9.90 -12.80
C ASN A 41 7.79 10.40 -11.37
N LEU A 42 7.39 11.62 -11.05
CA LEU A 42 7.51 12.16 -9.68
C LEU A 42 6.63 11.40 -8.70
N MET A 43 5.40 11.04 -9.10
CA MET A 43 4.52 10.21 -8.27
C MET A 43 5.17 8.87 -7.93
N ASP A 44 5.81 8.21 -8.89
CA ASP A 44 6.51 6.95 -8.67
C ASP A 44 7.64 7.08 -7.64
N ARG A 45 8.36 8.21 -7.66
CA ARG A 45 9.41 8.48 -6.65
C ARG A 45 8.82 8.64 -5.25
N TYR A 46 7.73 9.36 -5.11
CA TYR A 46 7.03 9.53 -3.83
C TYR A 46 6.48 8.19 -3.34
N ALA A 47 5.88 7.40 -4.22
CA ALA A 47 5.41 6.06 -3.87
C ALA A 47 6.52 5.18 -3.33
N ARG A 48 7.72 5.21 -3.93
CA ARG A 48 8.88 4.46 -3.44
C ARG A 48 9.30 4.92 -2.04
N GLN A 49 9.26 6.22 -1.76
CA GLN A 49 9.58 6.73 -0.44
C GLN A 49 8.57 6.25 0.60
N GLU A 50 7.29 6.28 0.29
CA GLU A 50 6.23 5.77 1.16
C GLU A 50 6.39 4.27 1.44
N TYR A 51 6.77 3.47 0.44
CA TYR A 51 7.07 2.05 0.64
C TYR A 51 8.23 1.82 1.60
N ARG A 52 9.26 2.66 1.54
CA ARG A 52 10.37 2.59 2.51
C ARG A 52 9.91 2.91 3.92
N ASP A 53 9.02 3.89 4.09
CA ASP A 53 8.48 4.25 5.39
C ASP A 53 7.62 3.13 5.97
N VAL A 54 6.81 2.45 5.14
CA VAL A 54 6.06 1.26 5.55
C VAL A 54 7.02 0.15 5.99
N ALA A 55 8.08 -0.11 5.22
CA ALA A 55 9.04 -1.16 5.54
C ALA A 55 9.68 -0.99 6.93
N LYS A 56 9.87 0.25 7.38
CA LYS A 56 10.43 0.55 8.70
C LYS A 56 9.53 0.12 9.86
N VAL A 57 8.22 0.05 9.65
CA VAL A 57 7.27 -0.29 10.71
C VAL A 57 6.83 -1.75 10.66
N LEU A 58 7.13 -2.47 9.58
CA LEU A 58 6.83 -3.90 9.47
C LEU A 58 7.66 -4.70 10.47
N PRO A 59 7.06 -5.74 11.10
CA PRO A 59 7.78 -6.56 12.08
C PRO A 59 8.69 -7.62 11.44
N TRP A 60 8.73 -7.69 10.11
CA TRP A 60 9.55 -8.67 9.38
C TRP A 60 10.70 -7.99 8.66
N ASP A 61 11.86 -8.65 8.65
CA ASP A 61 12.97 -8.27 7.79
C ASP A 61 12.79 -8.96 6.42
N LEU A 62 12.09 -8.28 5.51
CA LEU A 62 11.72 -8.85 4.21
C LEU A 62 12.95 -9.17 3.36
N ALA A 63 14.01 -8.37 3.45
CA ALA A 63 15.21 -8.55 2.65
C ALA A 63 15.93 -9.87 2.93
N SER A 64 15.75 -10.41 4.14
CA SER A 64 16.37 -11.68 4.55
C SER A 64 15.54 -12.91 4.16
N LEU A 65 14.31 -12.73 3.67
CA LEU A 65 13.42 -13.85 3.38
C LEU A 65 13.63 -14.41 1.97
N PRO A 66 13.69 -15.75 1.79
CA PRO A 66 13.76 -16.36 0.45
C PRO A 66 12.60 -15.94 -0.46
N ALA A 67 11.40 -15.76 0.09
CA ALA A 67 10.20 -15.41 -0.65
C ALA A 67 10.03 -13.89 -0.87
N LYS A 68 11.06 -13.07 -0.63
CA LYS A 68 10.95 -11.60 -0.69
C LYS A 68 10.30 -11.06 -1.97
N ASP A 69 10.66 -11.61 -3.13
CA ASP A 69 10.13 -11.14 -4.42
C ASP A 69 8.66 -11.54 -4.60
N VAL A 70 8.31 -12.75 -4.18
CA VAL A 70 6.92 -13.22 -4.20
C VAL A 70 6.05 -12.36 -3.28
N ILE A 71 6.56 -12.03 -2.09
CA ILE A 71 5.87 -11.18 -1.12
C ILE A 71 5.64 -9.78 -1.70
N HIS A 72 6.67 -9.17 -2.29
CA HIS A 72 6.56 -7.82 -2.86
C HIS A 72 5.52 -7.72 -3.97
N ASN A 73 5.31 -8.79 -4.73
CA ASN A 73 4.36 -8.82 -5.84
C ASN A 73 2.99 -9.36 -5.44
N ASP A 74 2.81 -9.78 -4.20
CA ASP A 74 1.55 -10.34 -3.72
C ASP A 74 0.51 -9.24 -3.52
N GLU A 75 -0.71 -9.48 -4.02
CA GLU A 75 -1.81 -8.51 -3.92
C GLU A 75 -2.22 -8.26 -2.46
N SER A 76 -2.26 -9.29 -1.63
CA SER A 76 -2.58 -9.15 -0.21
C SER A 76 -1.54 -8.31 0.52
N PHE A 77 -0.27 -8.46 0.18
CA PHE A 77 0.79 -7.64 0.75
C PHE A 77 0.70 -6.18 0.27
N MET A 78 0.31 -5.96 -0.98
CA MET A 78 0.02 -4.62 -1.49
C MET A 78 -1.11 -3.98 -0.68
N GLY A 79 -2.15 -4.74 -0.37
CA GLY A 79 -3.26 -4.29 0.49
C GLY A 79 -2.80 -3.95 1.90
N LEU A 80 -1.90 -4.74 2.48
CA LEU A 80 -1.30 -4.45 3.78
C LEU A 80 -0.53 -3.13 3.76
N ARG A 81 0.31 -2.91 2.75
CA ARG A 81 1.04 -1.65 2.62
C ARG A 81 0.10 -0.45 2.51
N ALA A 82 -0.97 -0.58 1.72
CA ALA A 82 -1.98 0.47 1.60
C ALA A 82 -2.68 0.74 2.93
N PHE A 83 -3.01 -0.30 3.69
CA PHE A 83 -3.61 -0.20 5.01
C PHE A 83 -2.72 0.59 5.98
N VAL A 84 -1.44 0.24 6.03
CA VAL A 84 -0.48 0.91 6.91
C VAL A 84 -0.26 2.37 6.49
N ARG A 85 -0.10 2.62 5.18
CA ARG A 85 0.07 3.97 4.65
C ARG A 85 -1.10 4.88 4.99
N GLN A 86 -2.32 4.36 4.89
CA GLN A 86 -3.52 5.11 5.26
C GLN A 86 -3.50 5.47 6.74
N ARG A 87 -3.05 4.57 7.61
CA ARG A 87 -2.88 4.83 9.05
C ARG A 87 -1.79 5.86 9.32
N MET A 88 -0.77 5.92 8.48
CA MET A 88 0.30 6.93 8.58
C MET A 88 -0.11 8.29 8.00
N GLY A 89 -1.35 8.44 7.54
CA GLY A 89 -1.87 9.69 7.00
C GLY A 89 -1.61 9.91 5.51
N ALA A 90 -1.06 8.93 4.81
CA ALA A 90 -0.84 9.02 3.37
C ALA A 90 -2.12 8.68 2.59
N GLU A 91 -2.25 9.26 1.40
CA GLU A 91 -3.33 8.89 0.49
C GLU A 91 -3.02 7.56 -0.19
N VAL A 92 -4.05 6.72 -0.32
CA VAL A 92 -3.93 5.45 -1.04
C VAL A 92 -4.22 5.70 -2.51
N SER A 93 -3.31 5.27 -3.39
CA SER A 93 -3.48 5.42 -4.84
C SER A 93 -4.70 4.62 -5.32
N VAL A 94 -5.26 5.04 -6.45
CA VAL A 94 -6.39 4.32 -7.08
C VAL A 94 -6.02 2.86 -7.35
N ARG A 95 -4.78 2.61 -7.79
CA ARG A 95 -4.29 1.25 -8.04
C ARG A 95 -4.26 0.38 -6.80
N SER A 96 -3.98 0.98 -5.64
CA SER A 96 -3.89 0.26 -4.37
C SER A 96 -5.23 0.09 -3.66
N GLN A 97 -6.27 0.85 -4.06
CA GLN A 97 -7.59 0.78 -3.41
C GLN A 97 -8.25 -0.58 -3.56
N LEU A 98 -8.10 -1.22 -4.72
CA LEU A 98 -8.67 -2.56 -4.94
C LEU A 98 -7.98 -3.60 -4.06
N ALA A 99 -6.65 -3.54 -3.98
CA ALA A 99 -5.87 -4.43 -3.12
C ALA A 99 -6.23 -4.21 -1.64
N LEU A 100 -6.43 -2.96 -1.23
CA LEU A 100 -6.88 -2.62 0.12
C LEU A 100 -8.26 -3.20 0.41
N ARG A 101 -9.19 -3.11 -0.53
CA ARG A 101 -10.53 -3.66 -0.39
C ARG A 101 -10.49 -5.18 -0.17
N THR A 102 -9.72 -5.89 -0.98
CA THR A 102 -9.54 -7.35 -0.85
C THR A 102 -8.92 -7.69 0.52
N PHE A 103 -7.92 -6.93 0.94
CA PHE A 103 -7.29 -7.08 2.25
C PHE A 103 -8.31 -6.92 3.38
N LEU A 104 -9.12 -5.86 3.36
CA LEU A 104 -10.15 -5.62 4.35
C LEU A 104 -11.23 -6.73 4.36
N ASN A 105 -11.57 -7.29 3.21
CA ASN A 105 -12.50 -8.40 3.11
C ASN A 105 -12.01 -9.63 3.87
N HIS A 106 -10.71 -9.95 3.79
CA HIS A 106 -10.12 -11.03 4.56
C HIS A 106 -10.20 -10.76 6.07
N LEU A 107 -9.90 -9.53 6.49
CA LEU A 107 -10.01 -9.16 7.91
C LEU A 107 -11.45 -9.27 8.41
N ASN A 108 -12.43 -8.85 7.63
CA ASN A 108 -13.84 -8.95 7.97
C ASN A 108 -14.32 -10.41 8.01
N ALA A 109 -13.65 -11.29 7.29
CA ALA A 109 -13.94 -12.73 7.31
C ALA A 109 -13.28 -13.44 8.51
N GLY A 110 -12.60 -12.72 9.39
CA GLY A 110 -11.96 -13.27 10.57
C GLY A 110 -10.57 -13.83 10.36
N GLU A 111 -9.90 -13.39 9.29
CA GLU A 111 -8.54 -13.82 8.98
C GLU A 111 -7.52 -12.74 9.32
N VAL A 112 -6.27 -13.15 9.55
CA VAL A 112 -5.11 -12.26 9.69
C VAL A 112 -4.03 -12.67 8.71
N LEU A 113 -3.25 -11.69 8.24
CA LEU A 113 -2.15 -11.94 7.32
C LEU A 113 -0.90 -12.37 8.11
N THR A 114 -0.22 -13.39 7.59
CA THR A 114 1.08 -13.81 8.10
C THR A 114 2.03 -14.07 6.94
N LEU A 115 3.33 -14.14 7.22
CA LEU A 115 4.35 -14.45 6.22
C LEU A 115 5.02 -15.77 6.54
N ASP A 116 5.10 -16.64 5.52
CA ASP A 116 5.98 -17.80 5.54
C ASP A 116 7.28 -17.43 4.82
N PRO A 117 8.46 -17.71 5.41
CA PRO A 117 9.74 -17.33 4.80
C PRO A 117 9.97 -17.88 3.40
N VAL A 118 9.38 -19.03 3.07
CA VAL A 118 9.57 -19.73 1.80
C VAL A 118 8.36 -19.56 0.88
N GLN A 119 7.14 -19.71 1.43
CA GLN A 119 5.91 -19.70 0.65
C GLN A 119 5.32 -18.29 0.45
N GLY A 120 5.70 -17.32 1.28
CA GLY A 120 5.26 -15.95 1.15
C GLY A 120 4.02 -15.63 1.99
N VAL A 121 3.13 -14.81 1.44
CA VAL A 121 1.94 -14.33 2.14
C VAL A 121 0.93 -15.43 2.34
N GLN A 122 0.40 -15.52 3.56
CA GLN A 122 -0.66 -16.48 3.90
C GLN A 122 -1.74 -15.80 4.74
N TRP A 123 -2.97 -16.26 4.58
CA TRP A 123 -4.09 -15.88 5.43
C TRP A 123 -4.41 -17.02 6.39
N VAL A 124 -4.52 -16.70 7.67
CA VAL A 124 -4.85 -17.67 8.71
C VAL A 124 -6.00 -17.15 9.55
N LYS A 125 -6.75 -18.07 10.18
CA LYS A 125 -7.84 -17.69 11.06
C LYS A 125 -7.30 -16.90 12.24
N ARG A 126 -7.97 -15.79 12.59
CA ARG A 126 -7.63 -14.98 13.74
C ARG A 126 -7.73 -15.78 15.03
N ASP A 127 -6.67 -15.73 15.82
CA ASP A 127 -6.66 -16.21 17.21
C ASP A 127 -6.72 -14.98 18.13
N PRO A 128 -7.85 -14.75 18.83
CA PRO A 128 -8.00 -13.55 19.66
C PRO A 128 -6.92 -13.37 20.72
N GLN A 129 -6.38 -14.47 21.26
CA GLN A 129 -5.35 -14.41 22.28
C GLN A 129 -3.98 -14.07 21.71
N ARG A 130 -3.67 -14.58 20.51
CA ARG A 130 -2.38 -14.39 19.85
C ARG A 130 -2.32 -13.11 19.02
N ASP A 131 -3.37 -12.85 18.26
CA ASP A 131 -3.40 -11.76 17.27
C ASP A 131 -4.01 -10.48 17.83
N GLY A 132 -4.87 -10.60 18.85
CA GLY A 132 -5.58 -9.46 19.42
C GLY A 132 -6.33 -8.67 18.34
N PRO A 133 -6.22 -7.32 18.33
CA PRO A 133 -6.92 -6.47 17.36
C PRO A 133 -6.13 -6.23 16.07
N LEU A 134 -5.01 -6.94 15.84
CA LEU A 134 -4.11 -6.66 14.72
C LEU A 134 -4.61 -7.27 13.41
N ALA A 135 -4.29 -6.62 12.31
CA ALA A 135 -4.56 -7.11 10.95
C ALA A 135 -3.59 -8.20 10.52
N ILE A 136 -2.47 -8.32 11.21
CA ILE A 136 -1.42 -9.29 10.93
C ILE A 136 -1.11 -10.11 12.17
N ARG A 137 -0.54 -11.31 11.97
CA ARG A 137 0.00 -12.10 13.07
C ARG A 137 1.37 -11.55 13.44
N TRP A 138 1.46 -10.91 14.59
CA TRP A 138 2.72 -10.35 15.06
C TRP A 138 3.71 -11.49 15.34
N PRO A 139 4.95 -11.42 14.81
CA PRO A 139 5.92 -12.50 14.98
C PRO A 139 6.29 -12.72 16.43
N GLU A 140 6.54 -13.98 16.80
CA GLU A 140 7.07 -14.32 18.11
C GLU A 140 8.47 -13.69 18.29
N GLY A 141 8.71 -13.16 19.48
CA GLY A 141 9.98 -12.51 19.79
C GLY A 141 10.07 -11.04 19.38
N GLU A 142 9.17 -10.54 18.53
CA GLU A 142 9.10 -9.13 18.23
C GLU A 142 8.36 -8.38 19.34
N PRO A 143 8.93 -7.28 19.87
CA PRO A 143 8.27 -6.53 20.93
C PRO A 143 6.98 -5.86 20.43
N TRP A 144 5.94 -5.89 21.27
CA TRP A 144 4.72 -5.12 21.05
C TRP A 144 4.98 -3.68 21.47
N ASP A 145 5.32 -2.85 20.50
CA ASP A 145 5.63 -1.43 20.69
C ASP A 145 4.63 -0.55 19.93
N ASP A 146 4.94 0.74 19.79
CA ASP A 146 4.05 1.70 19.13
C ASP A 146 3.72 1.34 17.68
N ARG A 147 4.54 0.52 17.01
CA ARG A 147 4.29 0.07 15.64
C ARG A 147 2.99 -0.72 15.54
N THR A 148 2.60 -1.45 16.59
CA THR A 148 1.36 -2.26 16.56
C THR A 148 0.12 -1.41 16.35
N ASP A 149 0.13 -0.16 16.73
CA ASP A 149 -1.02 0.74 16.54
C ASP A 149 -1.36 0.95 15.07
N LEU A 150 -0.37 0.87 14.18
CA LEU A 150 -0.56 1.00 12.73
C LEU A 150 -1.24 -0.22 12.11
N PHE A 151 -1.26 -1.35 12.81
CA PHE A 151 -1.82 -2.60 12.32
C PHE A 151 -3.16 -2.95 12.98
N ARG A 152 -3.69 -2.08 13.82
CA ARG A 152 -4.96 -2.33 14.49
C ARG A 152 -6.12 -2.34 13.49
N PHE A 153 -6.89 -3.39 13.55
CA PHE A 153 -8.15 -3.53 12.84
C PHE A 153 -9.25 -3.83 13.85
N LEU A 154 -10.10 -2.86 14.08
CA LEU A 154 -11.30 -3.06 14.88
C LEU A 154 -12.45 -3.32 13.90
N PRO A 155 -13.02 -4.54 13.90
CA PRO A 155 -14.23 -4.77 13.14
C PRO A 155 -15.30 -3.82 13.64
N ALA A 156 -15.98 -3.20 12.69
CA ALA A 156 -17.08 -2.28 13.00
C ALA A 156 -18.19 -3.01 13.74
#